data_9c7da70851ebf7f237579f3ba30dfcc3
#
_entry.id   9c7da70851ebf7f237579f3ba30dfcc3
#
_cell.length_a   1.000
_cell.length_b   1.000
_cell.length_c   1.000
_cell.angle_alpha   90.00
_cell.angle_beta   90.00
_cell.angle_gamma   90.00
#
_symmetry.space_group_name_H-M   'P 1'
#
loop_
_entity.id
_entity.type
_entity.pdbx_description
1 polymer ?
#
loop_
_entity_poly.entity_id
_entity_poly.type
_entity_poly.pdbx_seq_one_letter_code
_entity_poly.pdbx_strand_id
1 'polypeptide(L)'
;VSVVPPDLEGKIERNVSFQQVKASPLSYKGKYLVVGGTVLSVKPLKQDGTRIEVLQLPLANDDEPQGRLTDSHGRFLAFHKEFLDPATIPAGTRVTVVGEVTGSTTLTLDEIDYAYPTFGIMSLTIWPPKPPAYWFHPYPYFGAYWGPYWGSYWGPPQWSPYRK
;
A
#
# COMPACT_ATOMS: atom_id res chain seq x y z
N VAL A 1 5.67 16.83 1.13
CA VAL A 1 4.49 16.61 1.99
C VAL A 1 4.75 15.42 2.88
N SER A 2 4.63 15.61 4.19
CA SER A 2 4.86 14.54 5.16
C SER A 2 3.59 13.72 5.36
N VAL A 3 3.74 12.39 5.45
CA VAL A 3 2.61 11.51 5.75
C VAL A 3 2.22 11.60 7.23
N VAL A 4 3.11 12.11 8.08
CA VAL A 4 2.86 12.23 9.52
C VAL A 4 2.28 13.61 9.82
N PRO A 5 1.07 13.69 10.41
CA PRO A 5 0.52 14.98 10.83
C PRO A 5 1.44 15.66 11.84
N PRO A 6 1.56 17.00 11.81
CA PRO A 6 2.48 17.69 12.71
C PRO A 6 2.25 17.41 14.20
N ASP A 7 1.01 17.19 14.59
CA ASP A 7 0.70 16.92 16.00
C ASP A 7 1.12 15.52 16.43
N LEU A 8 1.44 14.62 15.51
CA LEU A 8 1.88 13.27 15.81
C LEU A 8 3.39 13.08 15.67
N GLU A 9 4.10 14.06 15.08
CA GLU A 9 5.54 13.91 14.82
C GLU A 9 6.34 13.50 16.06
N GLY A 10 6.07 14.14 17.20
CA GLY A 10 6.80 13.85 18.43
C GLY A 10 6.41 12.56 19.10
N LYS A 11 5.36 11.91 18.64
CA LYS A 11 4.85 10.66 19.25
C LYS A 11 5.29 9.41 18.52
N ILE A 12 5.86 9.56 17.32
CA ILE A 12 6.23 8.42 16.49
C ILE A 12 7.49 7.74 17.02
N GLU A 13 7.43 6.42 17.19
CA GLU A 13 8.55 5.60 17.62
C GLU A 13 9.34 5.12 16.42
N ARG A 14 10.27 5.94 15.94
CA ARG A 14 11.07 5.60 14.76
C ARG A 14 12.08 4.48 15.01
N ASN A 15 12.37 4.21 16.29
CA ASN A 15 13.31 3.15 16.67
C ASN A 15 12.70 1.76 16.67
N VAL A 16 11.38 1.66 16.58
CA VAL A 16 10.67 0.37 16.62
C VAL A 16 10.36 -0.07 15.21
N SER A 17 10.79 -1.27 14.87
CA SER A 17 10.53 -1.83 13.54
C SER A 17 9.23 -2.63 13.53
N PHE A 18 8.70 -2.84 12.32
CA PHE A 18 7.53 -3.70 12.16
C PHE A 18 7.81 -5.11 12.69
N GLN A 19 9.02 -5.64 12.46
CA GLN A 19 9.39 -6.98 12.92
C GLN A 19 9.32 -7.10 14.43
N GLN A 20 9.75 -6.05 15.17
CA GLN A 20 9.66 -6.04 16.61
C GLN A 20 8.21 -6.09 17.09
N VAL A 21 7.34 -5.31 16.46
CA VAL A 21 5.91 -5.31 16.81
C VAL A 21 5.30 -6.67 16.50
N LYS A 22 5.63 -7.23 15.35
CA LYS A 22 5.08 -8.53 14.95
C LYS A 22 5.49 -9.63 15.93
N ALA A 23 6.72 -9.59 16.43
CA ALA A 23 7.22 -10.59 17.37
C ALA A 23 6.57 -10.46 18.74
N SER A 24 6.24 -9.23 19.17
CA SER A 24 5.70 -8.99 20.51
C SER A 24 4.68 -7.85 20.47
N PRO A 25 3.51 -8.06 19.86
CA PRO A 25 2.55 -6.96 19.67
C PRO A 25 2.12 -6.32 20.98
N LEU A 26 1.95 -7.12 22.05
CA LEU A 26 1.49 -6.56 23.32
C LEU A 26 2.54 -5.71 24.00
N SER A 27 3.83 -5.94 23.72
CA SER A 27 4.90 -5.16 24.30
C SER A 27 4.94 -3.73 23.76
N TYR A 28 4.36 -3.52 22.58
CA TYR A 28 4.36 -2.21 21.92
C TYR A 28 2.98 -1.56 21.89
N LYS A 29 2.01 -2.15 22.58
CA LYS A 29 0.66 -1.62 22.63
C LYS A 29 0.69 -0.16 23.11
N GLY A 30 -0.01 0.70 22.38
CA GLY A 30 -0.05 2.12 22.68
C GLY A 30 1.04 2.94 22.01
N LYS A 31 2.03 2.28 21.37
CA LYS A 31 3.09 2.99 20.65
C LYS A 31 2.62 3.38 19.26
N TYR A 32 3.13 4.49 18.76
CA TYR A 32 2.74 5.05 17.47
C TYR A 32 3.85 4.78 16.47
N LEU A 33 3.50 4.15 15.36
CA LEU A 33 4.46 3.80 14.30
C LEU A 33 3.95 4.28 12.95
N VAL A 34 4.89 4.40 12.02
CA VAL A 34 4.57 4.56 10.60
C VAL A 34 4.86 3.23 9.93
N VAL A 35 3.82 2.63 9.37
CA VAL A 35 3.94 1.34 8.66
C VAL A 35 3.19 1.46 7.34
N GLY A 36 3.54 0.61 6.41
CA GLY A 36 2.85 0.66 5.11
C GLY A 36 3.11 -0.58 4.29
N GLY A 37 2.53 -0.60 3.14
CA GLY A 37 2.66 -1.72 2.23
C GLY A 37 1.60 -1.69 1.16
N THR A 38 1.28 -2.89 0.65
CA THR A 38 0.26 -3.05 -0.38
C THR A 38 -1.01 -3.64 0.24
N VAL A 39 -2.14 -3.06 -0.12
CA VAL A 39 -3.44 -3.51 0.39
C VAL A 39 -3.78 -4.86 -0.21
N LEU A 40 -4.18 -5.79 0.64
CA LEU A 40 -4.66 -7.10 0.21
C LEU A 40 -6.19 -7.15 0.19
N SER A 41 -6.84 -6.52 1.19
CA SER A 41 -8.29 -6.46 1.23
C SER A 41 -8.75 -5.32 2.13
N VAL A 42 -9.97 -4.87 1.88
CA VAL A 42 -10.63 -3.83 2.67
C VAL A 42 -12.00 -4.37 3.02
N LYS A 43 -12.30 -4.44 4.30
CA LYS A 43 -13.56 -5.02 4.76
C LYS A 43 -14.29 -4.07 5.70
N PRO A 44 -15.43 -3.54 5.29
CA PRO A 44 -16.27 -2.76 6.20
C PRO A 44 -16.78 -3.65 7.33
N LEU A 45 -16.84 -3.10 8.52
CA LEU A 45 -17.25 -3.83 9.71
C LEU A 45 -18.68 -3.45 10.09
N LYS A 46 -19.36 -4.35 10.81
CA LYS A 46 -20.77 -4.15 11.15
C LYS A 46 -20.98 -2.97 12.09
N GLN A 47 -20.01 -2.67 12.95
CA GLN A 47 -20.15 -1.62 13.96
C GLN A 47 -19.30 -0.43 13.58
N ASP A 48 -19.58 0.17 12.46
CA ASP A 48 -18.82 1.27 11.89
C ASP A 48 -17.34 0.92 11.83
N GLY A 49 -16.64 1.53 10.89
CA GLY A 49 -15.23 1.29 10.75
C GLY A 49 -14.93 0.32 9.63
N THR A 50 -13.65 0.20 9.37
CA THR A 50 -13.15 -0.57 8.23
C THR A 50 -11.85 -1.24 8.64
N ARG A 51 -11.70 -2.51 8.24
CA ARG A 51 -10.46 -3.27 8.47
C ARG A 51 -9.72 -3.37 7.16
N ILE A 52 -8.46 -2.95 7.17
CA ILE A 52 -7.60 -3.04 5.99
C ILE A 52 -6.52 -4.07 6.29
N GLU A 53 -6.43 -5.08 5.43
CA GLU A 53 -5.34 -6.06 5.50
C GLU A 53 -4.24 -5.61 4.56
N VAL A 54 -3.02 -5.50 5.09
CA VAL A 54 -1.88 -4.95 4.36
C VAL A 54 -0.71 -5.93 4.42
N LEU A 55 -0.08 -6.16 3.27
CA LEU A 55 1.20 -6.85 3.20
C LEU A 55 2.27 -5.78 3.40
N GLN A 56 2.98 -5.86 4.53
CA GLN A 56 3.95 -4.84 4.91
C GLN A 56 5.09 -4.76 3.91
N LEU A 57 5.50 -3.54 3.59
CA LEU A 57 6.67 -3.29 2.75
C LEU A 57 7.59 -2.27 3.44
N PRO A 58 8.90 -2.30 3.12
CA PRO A 58 9.80 -1.26 3.61
C PRO A 58 9.35 0.11 3.11
N LEU A 59 9.67 1.14 3.88
CA LEU A 59 9.32 2.51 3.54
C LEU A 59 10.56 3.28 3.10
N ALA A 60 10.38 4.14 2.10
CA ALA A 60 11.40 5.07 1.65
C ALA A 60 11.50 6.24 2.65
N ASN A 61 12.39 7.19 2.38
CA ASN A 61 12.57 8.34 3.26
C ASN A 61 11.32 9.21 3.40
N ASP A 62 10.46 9.20 2.38
CA ASP A 62 9.20 9.92 2.39
C ASP A 62 8.05 9.07 2.92
N ASP A 63 8.36 7.91 3.49
CA ASP A 63 7.41 6.93 4.02
C ASP A 63 6.53 6.28 2.95
N GLU A 64 6.93 6.38 1.69
CA GLU A 64 6.22 5.66 0.63
C GLU A 64 6.67 4.20 0.61
N PRO A 65 5.73 3.23 0.55
CA PRO A 65 6.11 1.82 0.46
C PRO A 65 6.91 1.54 -0.81
N GLN A 66 7.97 0.75 -0.67
CA GLN A 66 8.86 0.45 -1.77
C GLN A 66 9.29 -1.01 -1.73
N GLY A 67 10.01 -1.44 -2.74
CA GLY A 67 10.55 -2.79 -2.79
C GLY A 67 9.58 -3.78 -3.43
N ARG A 68 10.00 -5.03 -3.36
CA ARG A 68 9.24 -6.14 -3.93
C ARG A 68 8.38 -6.77 -2.86
N LEU A 69 7.35 -7.51 -3.28
CA LEU A 69 6.49 -8.20 -2.34
C LEU A 69 7.27 -9.17 -1.46
N THR A 70 8.36 -9.73 -1.99
CA THR A 70 9.22 -10.64 -1.23
C THR A 70 10.03 -9.95 -0.16
N ASP A 71 10.08 -8.61 -0.16
CA ASP A 71 10.77 -7.86 0.89
C ASP A 71 9.90 -7.67 2.14
N SER A 72 8.67 -8.18 2.10
CA SER A 72 7.73 -8.06 3.21
C SER A 72 8.15 -8.90 4.41
N HIS A 73 7.89 -8.38 5.59
CA HIS A 73 8.07 -9.13 6.85
C HIS A 73 6.75 -9.68 7.38
N GLY A 74 5.70 -9.64 6.59
CA GLY A 74 4.43 -10.22 6.93
C GLY A 74 3.28 -9.27 6.73
N ARG A 75 2.13 -9.64 7.28
CA ARG A 75 0.89 -8.89 7.12
C ARG A 75 0.52 -8.19 8.42
N PHE A 76 -0.26 -7.13 8.31
CA PHE A 76 -0.87 -6.49 9.47
C PHE A 76 -2.29 -6.06 9.14
N LEU A 77 -3.06 -5.80 10.20
CA LEU A 77 -4.41 -5.25 10.07
C LEU A 77 -4.40 -3.82 10.59
N ALA A 78 -5.05 -2.94 9.84
CA ALA A 78 -5.22 -1.55 10.25
C ALA A 78 -6.71 -1.26 10.30
N PHE A 79 -7.15 -0.62 11.38
CA PHE A 79 -8.57 -0.36 11.63
C PHE A 79 -8.83 1.14 11.55
N HIS A 80 -9.68 1.51 10.60
CA HIS A 80 -10.16 2.88 10.47
C HIS A 80 -11.52 2.98 11.16
N LYS A 81 -11.74 4.05 11.90
CA LYS A 81 -12.97 4.15 12.69
C LYS A 81 -14.20 4.49 11.86
N GLU A 82 -14.03 4.91 10.63
CA GLU A 82 -15.13 5.28 9.75
C GLU A 82 -15.21 4.31 8.57
N PHE A 83 -16.33 4.34 7.87
CA PHE A 83 -16.50 3.52 6.67
C PHE A 83 -15.59 4.01 5.57
N LEU A 84 -14.86 3.07 4.95
CA LEU A 84 -14.10 3.31 3.72
C LEU A 84 -14.65 2.36 2.67
N ASP A 85 -14.98 2.89 1.51
CA ASP A 85 -15.51 2.06 0.42
C ASP A 85 -14.37 1.21 -0.16
N PRO A 86 -14.52 -0.13 -0.13
CA PRO A 86 -13.48 -0.99 -0.70
C PRO A 86 -13.16 -0.70 -2.16
N ALA A 87 -14.11 -0.15 -2.92
CA ALA A 87 -13.88 0.18 -4.32
C ALA A 87 -12.85 1.31 -4.48
N THR A 88 -12.67 2.14 -3.47
CA THR A 88 -11.71 3.26 -3.53
C THR A 88 -10.29 2.84 -3.15
N ILE A 89 -10.14 1.64 -2.59
CA ILE A 89 -8.83 1.12 -2.17
C ILE A 89 -8.71 -0.31 -2.67
N PRO A 90 -8.54 -0.50 -3.98
CA PRO A 90 -8.46 -1.87 -4.52
C PRO A 90 -7.20 -2.58 -4.07
N ALA A 91 -7.24 -3.91 -4.12
CA ALA A 91 -6.07 -4.71 -3.81
C ALA A 91 -4.90 -4.28 -4.69
N GLY A 92 -3.70 -4.20 -4.10
CA GLY A 92 -2.52 -3.72 -4.79
C GLY A 92 -2.24 -2.24 -4.57
N THR A 93 -3.18 -1.50 -4.01
CA THR A 93 -2.96 -0.09 -3.67
C THR A 93 -1.89 0.01 -2.58
N ARG A 94 -0.97 0.95 -2.73
CA ARG A 94 0.03 1.20 -1.72
C ARG A 94 -0.47 2.24 -0.73
N VAL A 95 -0.28 1.93 0.54
CA VAL A 95 -0.74 2.82 1.62
C VAL A 95 0.34 2.97 2.68
N THR A 96 0.31 4.11 3.36
CA THR A 96 1.11 4.34 4.55
C THR A 96 0.16 4.70 5.68
N VAL A 97 0.35 4.02 6.81
CA VAL A 97 -0.50 4.18 7.98
C VAL A 97 0.34 4.76 9.10
N VAL A 98 -0.11 5.88 9.67
CA VAL A 98 0.37 6.32 10.98
C VAL A 98 -0.62 5.72 11.97
N GLY A 99 -0.15 4.76 12.76
CA GLY A 99 -1.06 3.98 13.59
C GLY A 99 -0.54 3.72 14.98
N GLU A 100 -1.50 3.50 15.86
CA GLU A 100 -1.21 3.07 17.22
C GLU A 100 -1.33 1.56 17.30
N VAL A 101 -0.32 0.90 17.87
CA VAL A 101 -0.36 -0.55 18.07
C VAL A 101 -1.46 -0.87 19.09
N THR A 102 -2.40 -1.71 18.68
CA THR A 102 -3.53 -2.10 19.56
C THR A 102 -3.43 -3.53 20.06
N GLY A 103 -2.51 -4.33 19.53
CA GLY A 103 -2.32 -5.71 19.96
C GLY A 103 -2.18 -6.63 18.76
N SER A 104 -2.91 -7.74 18.79
CA SER A 104 -2.93 -8.68 17.69
C SER A 104 -4.29 -9.34 17.55
N THR A 105 -4.59 -9.81 16.35
CA THR A 105 -5.82 -10.55 16.06
C THR A 105 -5.42 -11.75 15.21
N THR A 106 -5.92 -12.93 15.58
CA THR A 106 -5.65 -14.15 14.82
C THR A 106 -6.82 -14.42 13.88
N LEU A 107 -6.50 -14.52 12.60
CA LEU A 107 -7.48 -14.87 11.57
C LEU A 107 -6.95 -16.03 10.76
N THR A 108 -7.87 -16.78 10.17
CA THR A 108 -7.49 -17.88 9.29
C THR A 108 -6.97 -17.32 7.97
N LEU A 109 -5.76 -17.73 7.60
CA LEU A 109 -5.15 -17.42 6.33
C LEU A 109 -5.02 -18.74 5.58
N ASP A 110 -5.91 -18.94 4.62
CA ASP A 110 -6.10 -20.25 3.99
C ASP A 110 -6.39 -21.32 5.05
N GLU A 111 -5.48 -22.25 5.29
CA GLU A 111 -5.72 -23.34 6.24
C GLU A 111 -4.93 -23.16 7.53
N ILE A 112 -4.29 -22.01 7.72
CA ILE A 112 -3.52 -21.77 8.94
C ILE A 112 -4.05 -20.56 9.70
N ASP A 113 -3.82 -20.56 11.00
CA ASP A 113 -4.10 -19.40 11.83
C ASP A 113 -2.92 -18.46 11.78
N TYR A 114 -3.17 -17.21 11.42
CA TYR A 114 -2.14 -16.19 11.29
C TYR A 114 -2.42 -15.10 12.32
N ALA A 115 -1.42 -14.79 13.12
CA ALA A 115 -1.52 -13.74 14.13
C ALA A 115 -1.07 -12.40 13.50
N TYR A 116 -2.05 -11.53 13.27
CA TYR A 116 -1.80 -10.22 12.69
C TYR A 116 -1.53 -9.20 13.78
N PRO A 117 -0.41 -8.46 13.72
CA PRO A 117 -0.34 -7.24 14.54
C PRO A 117 -1.40 -6.25 14.07
N THR A 118 -2.01 -5.54 15.02
CA THR A 118 -3.11 -4.65 14.71
C THR A 118 -2.77 -3.22 15.07
N PHE A 119 -3.23 -2.29 14.23
CA PHE A 119 -2.99 -0.87 14.38
C PHE A 119 -4.31 -0.11 14.26
N GLY A 120 -4.51 0.86 15.15
CA GLY A 120 -5.58 1.83 14.98
C GLY A 120 -5.09 2.98 14.12
N ILE A 121 -5.77 3.27 13.02
CA ILE A 121 -5.33 4.27 12.06
C ILE A 121 -5.53 5.68 12.61
N MET A 122 -4.43 6.44 12.71
CA MET A 122 -4.48 7.86 13.06
C MET A 122 -4.43 8.71 11.81
N SER A 123 -3.72 8.26 10.79
CA SER A 123 -3.63 8.93 9.50
C SER A 123 -3.35 7.88 8.42
N LEU A 124 -4.04 7.99 7.31
CA LEU A 124 -3.90 7.06 6.18
C LEU A 124 -3.54 7.83 4.92
N THR A 125 -2.45 7.44 4.29
CA THR A 125 -2.04 7.99 3.01
C THR A 125 -2.21 6.92 1.94
N ILE A 126 -2.96 7.23 0.91
CA ILE A 126 -3.18 6.35 -0.23
C ILE A 126 -2.34 6.89 -1.38
N TRP A 127 -1.40 6.07 -1.85
CA TRP A 127 -0.49 6.49 -2.92
C TRP A 127 -1.12 6.18 -4.28
N PRO A 128 -1.01 7.11 -5.23
CA PRO A 128 -1.54 6.84 -6.57
C PRO A 128 -0.72 5.74 -7.25
N PRO A 129 -1.36 4.95 -8.14
CA PRO A 129 -0.62 3.94 -8.88
C PRO A 129 0.45 4.59 -9.74
N LYS A 130 1.62 3.93 -9.83
CA LYS A 130 2.72 4.41 -10.68
C LYS A 130 2.51 3.93 -12.10
N PRO A 131 2.74 4.79 -13.11
CA PRO A 131 2.65 4.36 -14.49
C PRO A 131 3.70 3.29 -14.78
N PRO A 132 3.44 2.39 -15.74
CA PRO A 132 4.45 1.43 -16.16
C PRO A 132 5.70 2.12 -16.66
N ALA A 133 6.87 1.47 -16.47
CA ALA A 133 8.16 2.08 -16.80
C ALA A 133 8.26 2.50 -18.26
N TYR A 134 7.64 1.74 -19.19
CA TYR A 134 7.73 2.06 -20.60
C TYR A 134 7.04 3.39 -20.95
N TRP A 135 6.19 3.93 -20.10
CA TRP A 135 5.56 5.24 -20.33
C TRP A 135 6.56 6.39 -20.21
N PHE A 136 7.72 6.12 -19.62
CA PHE A 136 8.75 7.13 -19.43
C PHE A 136 9.87 7.04 -20.49
N HIS A 137 9.74 6.16 -21.51
CA HIS A 137 10.72 6.06 -22.59
C HIS A 137 10.61 7.28 -23.48
N PRO A 138 11.71 7.93 -23.76
CA PRO A 138 11.67 9.01 -24.74
C PRO A 138 11.25 8.48 -26.08
N TYR A 139 10.77 8.44 -26.79
CA TYR A 139 10.32 7.70 -27.85
C TYR A 139 10.40 7.90 -28.98
N PRO A 140 10.85 7.80 -29.34
CA PRO A 140 10.45 7.93 -30.58
C PRO A 140 9.97 6.76 -31.27
N TYR A 141 10.08 6.35 -31.07
CA TYR A 141 9.80 5.52 -31.59
C TYR A 141 8.92 5.14 -31.93
N PHE A 142 8.85 5.38 -32.02
CA PHE A 142 7.85 5.30 -32.65
C PHE A 142 7.32 5.39 -32.65
N GLY A 143 7.37 5.64 -32.36
CA GLY A 143 6.67 6.20 -32.78
C GLY A 143 6.28 6.14 -32.95
N ALA A 144 6.43 6.54 -32.92
CA ALA A 144 5.92 6.71 -33.58
C ALA A 144 5.31 6.03 -33.90
N TYR A 145 5.28 6.14 -33.65
CA TYR A 145 4.43 5.84 -34.32
C TYR A 145 3.63 5.44 -33.98
N TRP A 146 3.43 5.52 -34.17
CA TRP A 146 2.40 5.58 -34.53
C TRP A 146 1.95 5.83 -34.28
N GLY A 147 2.73 5.79 -33.46
CA GLY A 147 2.26 6.54 -33.81
C GLY A 147 1.77 6.40 -33.94
N PRO A 148 1.94 6.45 -34.04
CA PRO A 148 1.10 6.57 -34.57
C PRO A 148 0.43 5.78 -34.70
N TYR A 149 0.63 5.65 -34.84
CA TYR A 149 -0.20 5.26 -35.59
C TYR A 149 -0.73 4.68 -35.19
N TRP A 150 -0.44 4.70 -34.71
CA TRP A 150 -0.95 4.48 -35.16
C TRP A 150 -1.37 4.45 -35.00
N GLY A 151 -0.71 4.32 -33.95
CA GLY A 151 -1.05 4.81 -34.53
C GLY A 151 -1.33 4.38 -34.64
N SER A 152 -0.71 4.27 -34.38
CA SER A 152 -1.08 4.28 -35.10
C SER A 152 -1.46 3.48 -35.28
N TYR A 153 -1.00 3.25 -35.36
CA TYR A 153 -1.52 2.84 -36.21
C TYR A 153 -1.78 2.26 -36.27
N TRP A 154 -1.31 2.37 -35.90
CA TRP A 154 -1.36 2.20 -36.68
C TRP A 154 -1.44 1.99 -37.19
N GLY A 155 -1.03 1.72 -36.79
CA GLY A 155 -1.16 2.19 -37.85
C GLY A 155 -0.98 1.62 -38.35
N PRO A 156 -0.24 1.47 -38.07
CA PRO A 156 -0.41 1.39 -38.94
C PRO A 156 -0.50 0.63 -39.30
N PRO A 157 0.32 1.00 -39.07
CA PRO A 157 -0.05 0.87 -39.74
C PRO A 157 -0.12 0.13 -39.89
N GLN A 158 0.48 0.23 -39.56
CA GLN A 158 0.22 0.13 -39.99
C GLN A 158 0.15 -0.47 -39.75
N TRP A 159 1.02 -0.56 -38.74
CA TRP A 159 1.19 -0.66 -38.81
C TRP A 159 0.83 -1.49 -38.77
N SER A 160 1.36 -1.75 -38.45
CA SER A 160 0.92 -1.80 -38.87
C SER A 160 0.65 -2.63 -38.84
N PRO A 161 1.48 -2.59 -38.35
CA PRO A 161 1.08 -2.80 -38.78
C PRO A 161 0.46 -3.43 -39.00
N TYR A 162 1.12 -3.16 -38.32
CA TYR A 162 0.44 -2.95 -39.02
C TYR A 162 -0.29 -3.17 -39.55
N ARG A 163 -0.19 -2.91 -39.16
CA ARG A 163 -0.99 -2.30 -39.99
C ARG A 163 -1.79 -2.41 -40.21
N LYS A 164 -1.24 -2.29 -39.61
CA LYS A 164 -2.03 -1.68 -40.05
C LYS A 164 -2.52 -1.80 -40.27
#